data_abfe099d6139a6cc34b20af8aab1fac0
#
_entry.id   abfe099d6139a6cc34b20af8aab1fac0
#
_cell.length_a   1.000
_cell.length_b   1.000
_cell.length_c   1.000
_cell.angle_alpha   90.00
_cell.angle_beta   90.00
_cell.angle_gamma   90.00
#
_symmetry.space_group_name_H-M   'P 1'
#
loop_
_entity.id
_entity.type
_entity.pdbx_description
1 polymer ?
#
loop_
_entity_poly.entity_id
_entity_poly.type
_entity_poly.pdbx_seq_one_letter_code
_entity_poly.pdbx_strand_id
1 'polypeptide(L)'
;QNISKSDIYVKEANIDVYEAYEASRESQKLYVVSIDNELLKTPKGKSIASPNEQAMRELAAELDYSDELVIERISLYNLLCTQLDFPVDLDGHISFDAMTIFLLNDPVLRTCAGPEAVDQLKYFHTVINYLERFELPYPSLPQIEFTDATDPHWVTDDFKKLVKHVRDMTSDLTEVDRTIFITALNIFESPILALLLVHSEITSHEFAVLYLTGLCVNSKVWSE
;
A
#
# COMPACT_ATOMS: atom_id res chain seq x y z
N GLN A 1 -21.94 -19.38 -30.33
CA GLN A 1 -21.53 -20.36 -29.33
C GLN A 1 -21.64 -19.65 -27.97
N ASN A 2 -22.60 -20.06 -27.14
CA ASN A 2 -22.70 -19.61 -25.76
C ASN A 2 -21.47 -20.16 -25.03
N ILE A 3 -20.49 -19.31 -24.73
CA ILE A 3 -19.45 -19.63 -23.77
C ILE A 3 -20.17 -19.68 -22.44
N SER A 4 -20.27 -20.88 -21.85
CA SER A 4 -20.78 -21.06 -20.50
C SER A 4 -19.95 -20.18 -19.57
N LYS A 5 -20.60 -19.29 -18.81
CA LYS A 5 -19.91 -18.57 -17.75
C LYS A 5 -19.36 -19.58 -16.76
N SER A 6 -18.07 -19.44 -16.43
CA SER A 6 -17.42 -20.23 -15.41
C SER A 6 -18.12 -20.06 -14.05
N ASP A 7 -18.32 -21.15 -13.33
CA ASP A 7 -18.90 -21.09 -11.98
C ASP A 7 -17.85 -20.59 -10.99
N ILE A 8 -17.94 -19.33 -10.59
CA ILE A 8 -17.00 -18.69 -9.63
C ILE A 8 -17.70 -18.55 -8.28
N TYR A 9 -17.10 -19.10 -7.25
CA TYR A 9 -17.64 -19.01 -5.90
C TYR A 9 -16.57 -19.04 -4.81
N VAL A 10 -16.91 -18.49 -3.65
CA VAL A 10 -16.10 -18.52 -2.44
C VAL A 10 -16.54 -19.65 -1.55
N LYS A 11 -15.60 -20.39 -1.00
CA LYS A 11 -15.85 -21.45 -0.02
C LYS A 11 -14.83 -21.44 1.10
N GLU A 12 -15.15 -22.06 2.21
CA GLU A 12 -14.19 -22.35 3.28
C GLU A 12 -13.12 -23.32 2.77
N ALA A 13 -11.87 -23.07 3.11
CA ALA A 13 -10.74 -23.88 2.65
C ALA A 13 -10.80 -25.30 3.24
N ASN A 14 -10.26 -26.26 2.52
CA ASN A 14 -10.06 -27.61 3.03
C ASN A 14 -8.74 -27.73 3.81
N ILE A 15 -8.53 -28.89 4.47
CA ILE A 15 -7.36 -29.16 5.32
C ILE A 15 -6.04 -28.98 4.53
N ASP A 16 -5.98 -29.40 3.29
CA ASP A 16 -4.75 -29.32 2.47
C ASP A 16 -4.30 -27.87 2.28
N VAL A 17 -5.25 -26.93 2.16
CA VAL A 17 -4.95 -25.50 2.08
C VAL A 17 -4.45 -24.96 3.41
N TYR A 18 -5.03 -25.41 4.54
CA TYR A 18 -4.58 -25.03 5.87
C TYR A 18 -3.14 -25.49 6.13
N GLU A 19 -2.80 -26.72 5.77
CA GLU A 19 -1.43 -27.26 5.93
C GLU A 19 -0.41 -26.48 5.11
N ALA A 20 -0.78 -26.04 3.90
CA ALA A 20 0.08 -25.22 3.04
C ALA A 20 0.28 -23.79 3.55
N TYR A 21 -0.64 -23.29 4.39
CA TYR A 21 -0.62 -21.89 4.90
C TYR A 21 0.19 -21.75 6.20
N GLU A 22 1.04 -22.71 6.51
CA GLU A 22 1.86 -22.83 7.72
C GLU A 22 1.21 -22.42 9.07
N ALA A 23 1.33 -23.32 9.97
CA ALA A 23 0.80 -23.46 11.32
C ALA A 23 1.07 -22.33 12.33
N SER A 24 1.39 -21.13 11.96
CA SER A 24 1.70 -20.03 12.90
C SER A 24 0.49 -19.21 13.35
N ARG A 25 -0.71 -19.50 12.84
CA ARG A 25 -1.94 -18.82 13.26
C ARG A 25 -3.00 -19.84 13.65
N GLU A 26 -3.16 -19.99 14.96
CA GLU A 26 -4.22 -20.79 15.56
C GLU A 26 -5.59 -20.51 14.93
N SER A 27 -6.21 -21.58 14.43
CA SER A 27 -7.67 -21.74 14.18
C SER A 27 -8.45 -20.64 13.45
N GLN A 28 -7.83 -19.81 12.63
CA GLN A 28 -8.59 -18.91 11.77
C GLN A 28 -9.14 -19.67 10.55
N LYS A 29 -10.42 -19.49 10.28
CA LYS A 29 -11.03 -19.98 9.04
C LYS A 29 -10.35 -19.30 7.84
N LEU A 30 -10.02 -20.10 6.83
CA LEU A 30 -9.53 -19.60 5.55
C LEU A 30 -10.61 -19.75 4.49
N TYR A 31 -10.65 -18.79 3.60
CA TYR A 31 -11.56 -18.76 2.45
C TYR A 31 -10.75 -18.81 1.17
N VAL A 32 -11.27 -19.53 0.17
CA VAL A 32 -10.67 -19.71 -1.15
C VAL A 32 -11.67 -19.40 -2.24
N VAL A 33 -11.19 -19.02 -3.41
CA VAL A 33 -12.01 -18.88 -4.62
C VAL A 33 -11.83 -20.13 -5.48
N SER A 34 -12.94 -20.65 -5.98
CA SER A 34 -12.98 -21.74 -6.95
C SER A 34 -13.57 -21.25 -8.27
N ILE A 35 -12.97 -21.70 -9.37
CA ILE A 35 -13.44 -21.50 -10.74
C ILE A 35 -13.67 -22.90 -11.33
N ASP A 36 -14.89 -23.21 -11.75
CA ASP A 36 -15.27 -24.53 -12.30
C ASP A 36 -14.83 -25.71 -11.40
N ASN A 37 -14.99 -25.56 -10.08
CA ASN A 37 -14.57 -26.48 -9.04
C ASN A 37 -13.04 -26.62 -8.83
N GLU A 38 -12.22 -25.90 -9.55
CA GLU A 38 -10.79 -25.84 -9.31
C GLU A 38 -10.42 -24.63 -8.43
N LEU A 39 -9.49 -24.83 -7.51
CA LEU A 39 -9.00 -23.74 -6.66
C LEU A 39 -8.18 -22.74 -7.48
N LEU A 40 -8.46 -21.45 -7.28
CA LEU A 40 -7.64 -20.40 -7.84
C LEU A 40 -6.22 -20.47 -7.25
N LYS A 41 -5.23 -20.44 -8.11
CA LYS A 41 -3.81 -20.54 -7.73
C LYS A 41 -3.01 -19.37 -8.26
N THR A 42 -1.88 -19.13 -7.59
CA THR A 42 -0.85 -18.22 -8.08
C THR A 42 -0.10 -18.82 -9.25
N PRO A 43 0.69 -18.02 -10.01
CA PRO A 43 1.59 -18.54 -11.05
C PRO A 43 2.58 -19.60 -10.56
N LYS A 44 2.99 -19.56 -9.28
CA LYS A 44 3.85 -20.59 -8.67
C LYS A 44 3.07 -21.79 -8.13
N GLY A 45 1.76 -21.86 -8.36
CA GLY A 45 0.92 -23.01 -8.01
C GLY A 45 0.43 -23.02 -6.55
N LYS A 46 0.65 -21.98 -5.78
CA LYS A 46 0.10 -21.85 -4.42
C LYS A 46 -1.39 -21.55 -4.47
N SER A 47 -2.19 -22.16 -3.60
CA SER A 47 -3.62 -21.82 -3.47
C SER A 47 -3.79 -20.43 -2.90
N ILE A 48 -4.64 -19.62 -3.54
CA ILE A 48 -4.98 -18.28 -3.02
C ILE A 48 -6.02 -18.46 -1.92
N ALA A 49 -5.62 -18.15 -0.70
CA ALA A 49 -6.46 -18.23 0.49
C ALA A 49 -6.27 -17.00 1.37
N SER A 50 -7.31 -16.61 2.11
CA SER A 50 -7.27 -15.52 3.06
C SER A 50 -8.22 -15.77 4.22
N PRO A 51 -7.89 -15.33 5.45
CA PRO A 51 -8.86 -15.30 6.54
C PRO A 51 -9.94 -14.23 6.34
N ASN A 52 -9.77 -13.30 5.42
CA ASN A 52 -10.73 -12.26 5.09
C ASN A 52 -11.69 -12.73 4.01
N GLU A 53 -12.90 -13.20 4.45
CA GLU A 53 -13.96 -13.66 3.55
C GLU A 53 -14.39 -12.56 2.56
N GLN A 54 -14.47 -11.30 3.02
CA GLN A 54 -14.91 -10.20 2.16
C GLN A 54 -13.92 -9.96 1.01
N ALA A 55 -12.61 -10.00 1.28
CA ALA A 55 -11.60 -9.88 0.24
C ALA A 55 -11.71 -11.01 -0.81
N MET A 56 -12.02 -12.24 -0.37
CA MET A 56 -12.24 -13.35 -1.29
C MET A 56 -13.52 -13.18 -2.13
N ARG A 57 -14.59 -12.62 -1.55
CA ARG A 57 -15.82 -12.29 -2.28
C ARG A 57 -15.60 -11.20 -3.31
N GLU A 58 -14.81 -10.18 -2.99
CA GLU A 58 -14.43 -9.12 -3.93
C GLU A 58 -13.56 -9.67 -5.06
N LEU A 59 -12.61 -10.55 -4.75
CA LEU A 59 -11.83 -11.25 -5.76
C LEU A 59 -12.72 -12.07 -6.71
N ALA A 60 -13.68 -12.83 -6.17
CA ALA A 60 -14.61 -13.59 -6.98
C ALA A 60 -15.49 -12.68 -7.86
N ALA A 61 -15.91 -11.53 -7.34
CA ALA A 61 -16.67 -10.54 -8.09
C ALA A 61 -15.84 -9.89 -9.22
N GLU A 62 -14.58 -9.54 -8.98
CA GLU A 62 -13.67 -9.04 -10.02
C GLU A 62 -13.49 -10.07 -11.16
N LEU A 63 -13.34 -11.35 -10.80
CA LEU A 63 -13.21 -12.45 -11.75
C LEU A 63 -14.50 -12.65 -12.57
N ASP A 64 -15.68 -12.60 -11.92
CA ASP A 64 -16.98 -12.78 -12.59
C ASP A 64 -17.35 -11.62 -13.51
N TYR A 65 -16.90 -10.40 -13.18
CA TYR A 65 -17.17 -9.19 -13.96
C TYR A 65 -16.32 -9.08 -15.23
N SER A 66 -15.23 -9.83 -15.32
CA SER A 66 -14.32 -9.80 -16.47
C SER A 66 -14.89 -10.62 -17.62
N ASP A 67 -15.27 -9.98 -18.75
CA ASP A 67 -15.76 -10.65 -19.95
C ASP A 67 -14.70 -11.57 -20.58
N GLU A 68 -13.45 -11.26 -20.40
CA GLU A 68 -12.30 -12.12 -20.67
C GLU A 68 -11.49 -12.24 -19.39
N LEU A 69 -11.24 -13.48 -18.93
CA LEU A 69 -10.36 -13.78 -17.79
C LEU A 69 -8.90 -13.40 -18.12
N VAL A 70 -8.65 -12.11 -18.33
CA VAL A 70 -7.30 -11.57 -18.35
C VAL A 70 -6.89 -11.37 -16.90
N ILE A 71 -6.50 -12.47 -16.27
CA ILE A 71 -6.09 -12.52 -14.83
C ILE A 71 -5.09 -11.42 -14.49
N GLU A 72 -4.23 -11.05 -15.44
CA GLU A 72 -3.24 -9.96 -15.32
C GLU A 72 -3.84 -8.58 -15.08
N ARG A 73 -5.14 -8.39 -15.35
CA ARG A 73 -5.86 -7.13 -15.10
C ARG A 73 -6.60 -7.10 -13.76
N ILE A 74 -6.64 -8.21 -13.04
CA ILE A 74 -7.35 -8.31 -11.77
C ILE A 74 -6.43 -7.87 -10.65
N SER A 75 -6.67 -6.66 -10.14
CA SER A 75 -5.81 -5.99 -9.18
C SER A 75 -5.65 -6.78 -7.87
N LEU A 76 -6.75 -7.29 -7.33
CA LEU A 76 -6.73 -8.05 -6.09
C LEU A 76 -6.03 -9.42 -6.26
N TYR A 77 -6.23 -10.09 -7.41
CA TYR A 77 -5.50 -11.30 -7.74
C TYR A 77 -3.98 -11.05 -7.76
N ASN A 78 -3.54 -10.00 -8.46
CA ASN A 78 -2.13 -9.66 -8.57
C ASN A 78 -1.50 -9.33 -7.21
N LEU A 79 -2.23 -8.62 -6.35
CA LEU A 79 -1.79 -8.30 -5.01
C LEU A 79 -1.57 -9.58 -4.17
N LEU A 80 -2.54 -10.50 -4.21
CA LEU A 80 -2.45 -11.77 -3.49
C LEU A 80 -1.37 -12.70 -4.04
N CYS A 81 -1.17 -12.73 -5.37
CA CYS A 81 -0.06 -13.43 -5.99
C CYS A 81 1.28 -12.87 -5.54
N THR A 82 1.40 -11.54 -5.48
CA THR A 82 2.63 -10.88 -5.02
C THR A 82 2.92 -11.27 -3.57
N GLN A 83 1.92 -11.21 -2.70
CA GLN A 83 2.06 -11.60 -1.30
C GLN A 83 2.51 -13.06 -1.14
N LEU A 84 1.89 -13.97 -1.88
CA LEU A 84 2.13 -15.41 -1.71
C LEU A 84 3.41 -15.89 -2.41
N ASP A 85 3.67 -15.38 -3.61
CA ASP A 85 4.77 -15.84 -4.43
C ASP A 85 6.09 -15.11 -4.16
N PHE A 86 6.00 -13.88 -3.69
CA PHE A 86 7.14 -13.01 -3.44
C PHE A 86 6.97 -12.32 -2.07
N PRO A 87 7.10 -13.06 -0.96
CA PRO A 87 7.03 -12.47 0.37
C PRO A 87 8.07 -11.35 0.49
N VAL A 88 7.59 -10.19 0.88
CA VAL A 88 8.41 -8.98 0.95
C VAL A 88 9.11 -8.95 2.30
N ASP A 89 10.44 -8.98 2.28
CA ASP A 89 11.28 -8.66 3.42
C ASP A 89 11.65 -7.18 3.35
N LEU A 90 11.05 -6.36 4.23
CA LEU A 90 11.31 -4.93 4.24
C LEU A 90 12.74 -4.57 4.60
N ASP A 91 13.37 -5.34 5.48
CA ASP A 91 14.75 -5.08 5.87
C ASP A 91 15.72 -5.34 4.71
N GLY A 92 15.38 -6.25 3.81
CA GLY A 92 16.13 -6.53 2.59
C GLY A 92 15.82 -5.58 1.42
N HIS A 93 14.65 -4.91 1.42
CA HIS A 93 14.16 -4.15 0.26
C HIS A 93 14.21 -2.63 0.44
N ILE A 94 14.02 -2.11 1.66
CA ILE A 94 14.04 -0.66 1.89
C ILE A 94 15.12 -0.29 2.91
N SER A 95 16.26 0.14 2.39
CA SER A 95 17.34 0.68 3.21
C SER A 95 16.94 2.03 3.83
N PHE A 96 17.69 2.46 4.86
CA PHE A 96 17.50 3.78 5.45
C PHE A 96 17.64 4.90 4.40
N ASP A 97 18.61 4.78 3.49
CA ASP A 97 18.85 5.76 2.44
C ASP A 97 17.71 5.79 1.41
N ALA A 98 17.22 4.63 0.99
CA ALA A 98 16.08 4.55 0.08
C ALA A 98 14.81 5.14 0.70
N MET A 99 14.52 4.84 1.97
CA MET A 99 13.38 5.43 2.69
C MET A 99 13.54 6.94 2.86
N THR A 100 14.76 7.41 3.09
CA THR A 100 15.08 8.85 3.12
C THR A 100 14.71 9.52 1.79
N ILE A 101 15.09 8.93 0.67
CA ILE A 101 14.78 9.46 -0.67
C ILE A 101 13.26 9.47 -0.90
N PHE A 102 12.55 8.40 -0.57
CA PHE A 102 11.09 8.37 -0.69
C PHE A 102 10.42 9.46 0.14
N LEU A 103 10.82 9.64 1.40
CA LEU A 103 10.24 10.66 2.27
C LEU A 103 10.58 12.09 1.83
N LEU A 104 11.78 12.32 1.30
CA LEU A 104 12.14 13.62 0.72
C LEU A 104 11.29 13.95 -0.52
N ASN A 105 10.80 12.95 -1.23
CA ASN A 105 9.96 13.12 -2.42
C ASN A 105 8.46 12.94 -2.14
N ASP A 106 8.08 12.63 -0.90
CA ASP A 106 6.68 12.37 -0.54
C ASP A 106 5.81 13.62 -0.80
N PRO A 107 4.78 13.51 -1.67
CA PRO A 107 3.98 14.66 -2.08
C PRO A 107 3.21 15.30 -0.93
N VAL A 108 2.91 14.57 0.16
CA VAL A 108 2.19 15.12 1.31
C VAL A 108 3.10 15.79 2.35
N LEU A 109 4.42 15.65 2.21
CA LEU A 109 5.40 16.32 3.05
C LEU A 109 5.94 17.60 2.41
N ARG A 110 5.61 17.86 1.16
CA ARG A 110 6.03 19.06 0.44
C ARG A 110 5.01 20.18 0.61
N THR A 111 5.47 21.35 0.96
CA THR A 111 4.62 22.53 1.15
C THR A 111 4.90 23.59 0.11
N CYS A 112 3.84 24.28 -0.33
CA CYS A 112 3.98 25.50 -1.11
C CYS A 112 4.67 26.60 -0.29
N ALA A 113 5.34 27.51 -0.97
CA ALA A 113 5.79 28.76 -0.38
C ALA A 113 4.65 29.81 -0.40
N GLY A 114 4.61 30.68 0.60
CA GLY A 114 3.69 31.83 0.63
C GLY A 114 2.33 31.55 1.28
N PRO A 115 1.32 32.42 1.00
CA PRO A 115 0.01 32.37 1.67
C PRO A 115 -0.75 31.07 1.47
N GLU A 116 -0.54 30.40 0.34
CA GLU A 116 -1.19 29.14 -0.01
C GLU A 116 -0.74 27.97 0.89
N ALA A 117 0.42 28.08 1.54
CA ALA A 117 0.90 27.08 2.49
C ALA A 117 -0.06 26.84 3.65
N VAL A 118 -0.71 27.90 4.13
CA VAL A 118 -1.66 27.79 5.25
C VAL A 118 -2.90 26.99 4.85
N ASP A 119 -3.40 27.18 3.63
CA ASP A 119 -4.55 26.42 3.14
C ASP A 119 -4.18 24.97 2.84
N GLN A 120 -3.00 24.72 2.32
CA GLN A 120 -2.48 23.38 2.10
C GLN A 120 -2.40 22.56 3.39
N LEU A 121 -1.89 23.15 4.47
CA LEU A 121 -1.78 22.45 5.76
C LEU A 121 -3.15 22.01 6.31
N LYS A 122 -4.24 22.71 5.96
CA LYS A 122 -5.60 22.28 6.32
C LYS A 122 -5.99 20.98 5.67
N TYR A 123 -5.55 20.73 4.44
CA TYR A 123 -5.82 19.46 3.74
C TYR A 123 -5.00 18.31 4.30
N PHE A 124 -3.82 18.58 4.82
CA PHE A 124 -2.92 17.56 5.38
C PHE A 124 -3.03 17.38 6.89
N HIS A 125 -4.08 17.91 7.51
CA HIS A 125 -4.26 17.82 8.96
C HIS A 125 -4.21 16.39 9.50
N THR A 126 -4.69 15.39 8.75
CA THR A 126 -4.61 13.98 9.14
C THR A 126 -3.16 13.50 9.23
N VAL A 127 -2.33 13.88 8.26
CA VAL A 127 -0.89 13.57 8.27
C VAL A 127 -0.20 14.28 9.43
N ILE A 128 -0.51 15.56 9.64
CA ILE A 128 0.06 16.37 10.71
C ILE A 128 -0.30 15.78 12.08
N ASN A 129 -1.57 15.50 12.31
CA ASN A 129 -2.06 14.91 13.55
C ASN A 129 -1.44 13.53 13.84
N TYR A 130 -1.22 12.74 12.79
CA TYR A 130 -0.52 11.47 12.92
C TYR A 130 0.91 11.69 13.42
N LEU A 131 1.67 12.57 12.77
CA LEU A 131 3.06 12.85 13.15
C LEU A 131 3.16 13.43 14.56
N GLU A 132 2.27 14.35 14.93
CA GLU A 132 2.23 14.95 16.26
C GLU A 132 2.01 13.94 17.38
N ARG A 133 1.22 12.88 17.15
CA ARG A 133 1.04 11.78 18.12
C ARG A 133 2.33 11.06 18.48
N PHE A 134 3.29 11.06 17.56
CA PHE A 134 4.60 10.45 17.74
C PHE A 134 5.70 11.48 18.03
N GLU A 135 5.32 12.71 18.38
CA GLU A 135 6.25 13.81 18.64
C GLU A 135 7.20 14.09 17.46
N LEU A 136 6.72 13.83 16.24
CA LEU A 136 7.44 14.09 15.00
C LEU A 136 6.97 15.41 14.40
N PRO A 137 7.88 16.35 14.13
CA PRO A 137 7.51 17.59 13.47
C PRO A 137 7.13 17.31 12.03
N TYR A 138 6.13 18.03 11.53
CA TYR A 138 5.83 18.04 10.10
C TYR A 138 7.00 18.73 9.37
N PRO A 139 7.70 18.03 8.45
CA PRO A 139 8.98 18.50 7.95
C PRO A 139 8.89 19.74 7.05
N SER A 140 7.71 20.09 6.54
CA SER A 140 7.50 21.26 5.65
C SER A 140 8.60 21.38 4.58
N LEU A 141 8.82 20.30 3.84
CA LEU A 141 9.82 20.27 2.80
C LEU A 141 9.43 21.27 1.70
N PRO A 142 10.34 22.16 1.27
CA PRO A 142 10.04 23.07 0.18
C PRO A 142 9.82 22.28 -1.10
N GLN A 143 9.03 22.86 -2.00
CA GLN A 143 8.93 22.37 -3.35
C GLN A 143 10.26 22.68 -4.05
N ILE A 144 11.08 21.68 -4.20
CA ILE A 144 12.36 21.82 -4.88
C ILE A 144 12.16 21.35 -6.32
N GLU A 145 12.48 22.19 -7.29
CA GLU A 145 12.87 21.71 -8.62
C GLU A 145 13.93 20.63 -8.41
N PHE A 146 13.78 19.47 -9.00
CA PHE A 146 14.66 18.31 -8.99
C PHE A 146 16.15 18.59 -8.72
N THR A 147 16.44 19.22 -7.63
CA THR A 147 17.79 19.37 -7.14
C THR A 147 18.02 18.23 -6.18
N ASP A 148 18.96 17.40 -6.56
CA ASP A 148 19.57 16.34 -5.76
C ASP A 148 18.83 16.03 -4.44
N ALA A 149 17.92 15.04 -4.45
CA ALA A 149 17.28 14.53 -3.23
C ALA A 149 18.34 14.03 -2.20
N THR A 150 19.59 14.12 -2.55
CA THR A 150 20.77 13.81 -1.74
C THR A 150 21.36 15.04 -1.05
N ASP A 151 20.77 16.25 -1.20
CA ASP A 151 21.29 17.41 -0.50
C ASP A 151 21.16 17.20 1.02
N PRO A 152 22.30 17.08 1.73
CA PRO A 152 22.30 16.81 3.16
C PRO A 152 21.63 17.89 4.01
N HIS A 153 21.36 19.08 3.47
CA HIS A 153 20.68 20.16 4.19
C HIS A 153 19.23 19.81 4.61
N TRP A 154 18.55 18.95 3.86
CA TRP A 154 17.17 18.55 4.19
C TRP A 154 17.11 17.37 5.16
N VAL A 155 18.20 16.61 5.30
CA VAL A 155 18.27 15.46 6.20
C VAL A 155 18.70 15.92 7.59
N THR A 156 17.84 16.69 8.23
CA THR A 156 18.01 17.12 9.62
C THR A 156 17.88 15.95 10.58
N ASP A 157 18.27 16.13 11.84
CA ASP A 157 18.11 15.08 12.84
C ASP A 157 16.63 14.76 13.10
N ASP A 158 15.72 15.72 13.01
CA ASP A 158 14.28 15.48 13.11
C ASP A 158 13.76 14.71 11.89
N PHE A 159 14.28 14.97 10.70
CA PHE A 159 13.94 14.18 9.52
C PHE A 159 14.43 12.73 9.65
N LYS A 160 15.62 12.51 10.20
CA LYS A 160 16.14 11.16 10.50
C LYS A 160 15.24 10.41 11.51
N LYS A 161 14.66 11.11 12.48
CA LYS A 161 13.67 10.51 13.40
C LYS A 161 12.43 10.05 12.64
N LEU A 162 11.95 10.85 11.69
CA LEU A 162 10.83 10.47 10.83
C LEU A 162 11.16 9.22 10.00
N VAL A 163 12.33 9.17 9.35
CA VAL A 163 12.79 8.00 8.60
C VAL A 163 12.82 6.75 9.48
N LYS A 164 13.40 6.89 10.68
CA LYS A 164 13.46 5.80 11.64
C LYS A 164 12.06 5.35 12.05
N HIS A 165 11.15 6.28 12.37
CA HIS A 165 9.79 5.96 12.77
C HIS A 165 9.05 5.17 11.68
N VAL A 166 9.08 5.63 10.43
CA VAL A 166 8.42 4.93 9.32
C VAL A 166 8.99 3.51 9.16
N ARG A 167 10.30 3.33 9.27
CA ARG A 167 10.92 2.01 9.20
C ARG A 167 10.52 1.12 10.37
N ASP A 168 10.52 1.63 11.60
CA ASP A 168 10.11 0.88 12.78
C ASP A 168 8.65 0.42 12.65
N MET A 169 7.74 1.32 12.23
CA MET A 169 6.34 0.98 12.03
C MET A 169 6.10 -0.03 10.89
N THR A 170 6.98 -0.06 9.89
CA THR A 170 6.87 -1.03 8.79
C THR A 170 7.46 -2.39 9.15
N SER A 171 8.36 -2.48 10.12
CA SER A 171 8.93 -3.76 10.56
C SER A 171 7.91 -4.68 11.23
N ASP A 172 6.91 -4.12 11.89
CA ASP A 172 5.88 -4.85 12.63
C ASP A 172 4.64 -5.22 11.78
N LEU A 173 4.65 -4.86 10.49
CA LEU A 173 3.54 -5.15 9.58
C LEU A 173 3.38 -6.67 9.34
N THR A 174 2.12 -7.10 9.25
CA THR A 174 1.81 -8.45 8.76
C THR A 174 2.29 -8.60 7.31
N GLU A 175 2.41 -9.83 6.80
CA GLU A 175 2.80 -10.05 5.40
C GLU A 175 1.83 -9.38 4.41
N VAL A 176 0.53 -9.38 4.71
CA VAL A 176 -0.49 -8.72 3.88
C VAL A 176 -0.29 -7.21 3.89
N ASP A 177 -0.21 -6.60 5.08
CA ASP A 177 -0.04 -5.15 5.23
C ASP A 177 1.27 -4.68 4.61
N ARG A 178 2.33 -5.49 4.74
CA ARG A 178 3.63 -5.25 4.13
C ARG A 178 3.54 -5.23 2.61
N THR A 179 2.81 -6.19 2.02
CA THR A 179 2.58 -6.23 0.58
C THR A 179 1.78 -5.02 0.11
N ILE A 180 0.74 -4.62 0.86
CA ILE A 180 -0.04 -3.42 0.57
C ILE A 180 0.85 -2.18 0.65
N PHE A 181 1.65 -2.05 1.72
CA PHE A 181 2.57 -0.93 1.90
C PHE A 181 3.55 -0.80 0.74
N ILE A 182 4.23 -1.86 0.35
CA ILE A 182 5.20 -1.86 -0.75
C ILE A 182 4.51 -1.57 -2.09
N THR A 183 3.34 -2.12 -2.32
CA THR A 183 2.58 -1.86 -3.55
C THR A 183 2.18 -0.39 -3.64
N ALA A 184 1.63 0.16 -2.56
CA ALA A 184 1.27 1.57 -2.49
C ALA A 184 2.50 2.48 -2.64
N LEU A 185 3.61 2.13 -1.98
CA LEU A 185 4.87 2.88 -2.10
C LEU A 185 5.40 2.90 -3.54
N ASN A 186 5.39 1.78 -4.23
CA ASN A 186 5.88 1.68 -5.60
C ASN A 186 5.01 2.44 -6.62
N ILE A 187 3.70 2.56 -6.34
CA ILE A 187 2.77 3.23 -7.26
C ILE A 187 2.70 4.73 -6.98
N PHE A 188 2.66 5.10 -5.70
CA PHE A 188 2.34 6.46 -5.28
C PHE A 188 3.54 7.23 -4.71
N GLU A 189 4.65 6.55 -4.47
CA GLU A 189 5.88 7.14 -3.92
C GLU A 189 5.68 7.94 -2.62
N SER A 190 4.63 7.59 -1.84
CA SER A 190 4.31 8.22 -0.56
C SER A 190 4.36 7.22 0.59
N PRO A 191 5.50 7.11 1.30
CA PRO A 191 5.62 6.26 2.48
C PRO A 191 4.62 6.61 3.58
N ILE A 192 4.36 7.90 3.77
CA ILE A 192 3.43 8.37 4.81
C ILE A 192 2.01 7.91 4.51
N LEU A 193 1.50 8.14 3.30
CA LEU A 193 0.16 7.70 2.95
C LEU A 193 0.03 6.17 2.95
N ALA A 194 1.05 5.46 2.47
CA ALA A 194 1.07 4.01 2.51
C ALA A 194 1.01 3.48 3.96
N LEU A 195 1.76 4.11 4.88
CA LEU A 195 1.76 3.77 6.31
C LEU A 195 0.39 4.05 6.96
N LEU A 196 -0.19 5.22 6.71
CA LEU A 196 -1.52 5.56 7.22
C LEU A 196 -2.60 4.60 6.72
N LEU A 197 -2.51 4.16 5.46
CA LEU A 197 -3.45 3.22 4.87
C LEU A 197 -3.38 1.86 5.57
N VAL A 198 -2.20 1.27 5.71
CA VAL A 198 -2.04 -0.07 6.31
C VAL A 198 -2.38 -0.08 7.80
N HIS A 199 -2.19 1.03 8.49
CA HIS A 199 -2.60 1.17 9.89
C HIS A 199 -4.08 1.57 10.05
N SER A 200 -4.86 1.63 8.96
CA SER A 200 -6.27 2.03 8.95
C SER A 200 -6.54 3.42 9.56
N GLU A 201 -5.53 4.31 9.51
CA GLU A 201 -5.67 5.71 9.93
C GLU A 201 -6.42 6.54 8.89
N ILE A 202 -6.40 6.10 7.64
CA ILE A 202 -7.16 6.67 6.53
C ILE A 202 -7.82 5.55 5.71
N THR A 203 -8.93 5.88 5.09
CA THR A 203 -9.58 5.03 4.10
C THR A 203 -8.88 5.12 2.74
N SER A 204 -9.14 4.19 1.84
CA SER A 204 -8.65 4.26 0.45
C SER A 204 -9.13 5.51 -0.28
N HIS A 205 -10.33 6.01 0.04
CA HIS A 205 -10.86 7.27 -0.51
C HIS A 205 -10.04 8.47 0.01
N GLU A 206 -9.80 8.55 1.30
CA GLU A 206 -8.99 9.63 1.90
C GLU A 206 -7.55 9.59 1.39
N PHE A 207 -6.98 8.38 1.22
CA PHE A 207 -5.68 8.21 0.57
C PHE A 207 -5.66 8.86 -0.82
N ALA A 208 -6.65 8.55 -1.66
CA ALA A 208 -6.73 9.11 -3.01
C ALA A 208 -6.86 10.64 -2.99
N VAL A 209 -7.69 11.18 -2.10
CA VAL A 209 -7.87 12.64 -1.95
C VAL A 209 -6.57 13.31 -1.51
N LEU A 210 -5.90 12.80 -0.48
CA LEU A 210 -4.65 13.35 0.02
C LEU A 210 -3.54 13.29 -1.03
N TYR A 211 -3.42 12.16 -1.73
CA TYR A 211 -2.44 11.99 -2.78
C TYR A 211 -2.65 12.96 -3.95
N LEU A 212 -3.88 13.05 -4.46
CA LEU A 212 -4.21 13.98 -5.54
C LEU A 212 -4.03 15.44 -5.13
N THR A 213 -4.35 15.78 -3.88
CA THR A 213 -4.09 17.12 -3.33
C THR A 213 -2.60 17.41 -3.34
N GLY A 214 -1.77 16.47 -2.89
CA GLY A 214 -0.32 16.60 -2.92
C GLY A 214 0.22 16.83 -4.34
N LEU A 215 -0.27 16.06 -5.32
CA LEU A 215 0.11 16.23 -6.72
C LEU A 215 -0.34 17.58 -7.28
N CYS A 216 -1.58 18.02 -6.99
CA CYS A 216 -2.09 19.31 -7.47
C CYS A 216 -1.29 20.48 -6.91
N VAL A 217 -0.92 20.41 -5.65
CA VAL A 217 -0.05 21.41 -5.02
C VAL A 217 1.31 21.45 -5.71
N ASN A 218 1.91 20.28 -5.93
CA ASN A 218 3.20 20.19 -6.60
C ASN A 218 3.13 20.65 -8.07
N SER A 219 2.02 20.39 -8.78
CA SER A 219 1.88 20.76 -10.19
C SER A 219 1.73 22.26 -10.44
N LYS A 220 1.20 23.02 -9.48
CA LYS A 220 1.08 24.49 -9.61
C LYS A 220 2.42 25.20 -9.72
N VAL A 221 3.48 24.60 -9.19
CA VAL A 221 4.84 25.12 -9.28
C VAL A 221 5.44 24.97 -10.68
N TRP A 222 4.92 23.99 -11.47
CA TRP A 222 5.41 23.75 -12.83
C TRP A 222 4.71 24.60 -13.90
N SER A 223 3.67 25.35 -13.54
CA SER A 223 2.87 26.16 -14.47
C SER A 223 3.20 27.66 -14.42
N GLU A 224 4.12 28.09 -13.59
CA GLU A 224 4.69 29.45 -13.52
C GLU A 224 6.13 29.48 -14.08
#